data_06755d11e7fd9fc565d63d7bdaaf2550
#
_entry.id   06755d11e7fd9fc565d63d7bdaaf2550
#
_cell.length_a   1.000
_cell.length_b   1.000
_cell.length_c   1.000
_cell.angle_alpha   90.00
_cell.angle_beta   90.00
_cell.angle_gamma   90.00
#
_symmetry.space_group_name_H-M   'P 1'
#
loop_
_entity.id
_entity.type
_entity.pdbx_description
1 polymer ?
#
loop_
_entity_poly.entity_id
_entity_poly.type
_entity_poly.pdbx_seq_one_letter_code
_entity_poly.pdbx_strand_id
1 'polypeptide(L)' 'MSDSYATQYPFRFDENSYDLFEKVPDGGSQWLTAVVGLESANSKLQEIARRTANEVFVMDLHTRKVLARANVSKPRAASA' A
#
# COMPACT_ATOMS: atom_id res chain seq x y z
N MET A 1 -32.23 11.60 2.72
CA MET A 1 -31.31 11.05 2.97
C MET A 1 -30.22 10.59 2.09
N SER A 2 -30.16 11.08 0.91
CA SER A 2 -29.07 10.73 0.07
C SER A 2 -27.77 11.16 0.68
N ASP A 3 -27.80 12.17 1.50
CA ASP A 3 -26.58 12.57 2.14
C ASP A 3 -26.04 11.48 3.02
N SER A 4 -26.94 10.75 3.61
CA SER A 4 -26.50 9.70 4.46
C SER A 4 -25.77 8.66 3.72
N TYR A 5 -26.09 8.51 2.51
CA TYR A 5 -25.42 7.55 1.71
C TYR A 5 -23.96 7.85 1.63
N ALA A 6 -23.64 9.09 1.31
CA ALA A 6 -22.26 9.48 1.15
C ALA A 6 -21.49 9.22 2.42
N THR A 7 -22.12 9.45 3.54
CA THR A 7 -21.39 9.28 4.77
C THR A 7 -21.33 7.85 5.22
N GLN A 8 -22.12 7.01 4.63
CA GLN A 8 -22.12 5.61 5.01
C GLN A 8 -21.10 4.80 4.26
N TYR A 9 -20.59 5.34 3.20
CA TYR A 9 -19.64 4.60 2.40
C TYR A 9 -18.34 4.46 3.17
N PRO A 10 -17.65 3.37 2.98
CA PRO A 10 -16.37 3.18 3.67
C PRO A 10 -15.32 4.13 3.19
N PHE A 11 -15.52 4.77 2.06
CA PHE A 11 -14.55 5.73 1.57
C PHE A 11 -15.24 7.03 1.25
N ARG A 12 -14.47 8.07 1.17
CA ARG A 12 -14.99 9.39 0.91
C ARG A 12 -14.37 9.91 -0.36
N PHE A 13 -14.99 10.93 -0.90
CA PHE A 13 -14.48 11.50 -2.14
C PHE A 13 -13.12 12.15 -1.94
N ASP A 14 -12.88 12.66 -0.75
CA ASP A 14 -11.64 13.34 -0.47
C ASP A 14 -10.55 12.39 0.03
N GLU A 15 -10.83 11.11 0.01
CA GLU A 15 -9.83 10.14 0.45
C GLU A 15 -9.55 9.18 -0.68
N ASN A 16 -8.29 8.94 -0.90
CA ASN A 16 -7.87 8.02 -1.94
C ASN A 16 -7.81 6.61 -1.42
N SER A 17 -7.97 5.70 -2.35
CA SER A 17 -7.79 4.29 -2.06
C SER A 17 -6.40 3.88 -2.48
N TYR A 18 -5.83 2.98 -1.72
CA TYR A 18 -4.46 2.54 -1.95
C TYR A 18 -4.41 1.03 -1.95
N ASP A 19 -3.59 0.49 -2.84
CA ASP A 19 -3.35 -0.95 -2.90
C ASP A 19 -2.02 -1.24 -2.25
N LEU A 20 -1.95 -2.35 -1.54
CA LEU A 20 -0.70 -2.80 -0.97
C LEU A 20 -0.27 -4.07 -1.67
N PHE A 21 0.99 -4.12 -2.02
CA PHE A 21 1.58 -5.24 -2.75
C PHE A 21 2.82 -5.74 -2.03
N GLU A 22 3.10 -7.01 -2.24
CA GLU A 22 4.34 -7.60 -1.75
C GLU A 22 5.10 -8.13 -2.95
N LYS A 23 6.38 -7.82 -3.04
CA LYS A 23 7.22 -8.39 -4.08
C LYS A 23 7.62 -9.78 -3.67
N VAL A 24 7.43 -10.72 -4.58
CA VAL A 24 7.77 -12.11 -4.27
C VAL A 24 9.12 -12.44 -4.88
N PRO A 25 9.77 -13.47 -4.37
CA PRO A 25 11.15 -13.76 -4.78
C PRO A 25 11.33 -14.01 -6.26
N ASP A 26 10.29 -14.46 -6.94
CA ASP A 26 10.43 -14.76 -8.36
C ASP A 26 10.32 -13.52 -9.22
N GLY A 27 10.21 -12.36 -8.62
CA GLY A 27 10.20 -11.12 -9.38
C GLY A 27 8.84 -10.51 -9.59
N GLY A 28 7.79 -11.17 -9.22
CA GLY A 28 6.46 -10.62 -9.38
C GLY A 28 6.04 -9.80 -8.19
N SER A 29 4.82 -9.31 -8.26
CA SER A 29 4.21 -8.61 -7.14
C SER A 29 2.85 -9.22 -6.89
N GLN A 30 2.54 -9.37 -5.61
CA GLN A 30 1.28 -9.96 -5.22
C GLN A 30 0.45 -8.90 -4.51
N TRP A 31 -0.78 -8.74 -4.95
CA TRP A 31 -1.71 -7.81 -4.31
C TRP A 31 -2.12 -8.40 -2.97
N LEU A 32 -2.12 -7.57 -1.94
CA LEU A 32 -2.45 -8.03 -0.60
C LEU A 32 -3.80 -7.51 -0.14
N THR A 33 -4.00 -6.22 -0.26
CA THR A 33 -5.22 -5.63 0.25
C THR A 33 -5.33 -4.21 -0.25
N ALA A 34 -6.48 -3.62 -0.04
CA ALA A 34 -6.71 -2.22 -0.36
C ALA A 34 -7.21 -1.52 0.89
N VAL A 35 -6.82 -0.29 1.05
CA VAL A 35 -7.24 0.51 2.20
C VAL A 35 -7.60 1.90 1.72
N VAL A 36 -8.36 2.60 2.54
CA VAL A 36 -8.76 3.96 2.25
C VAL A 36 -8.02 4.89 3.21
N GLY A 37 -7.42 5.93 2.64
CA GLY A 37 -6.69 6.90 3.45
C GLY A 37 -5.23 6.59 3.54
N LEU A 38 -4.41 7.62 3.45
CA LEU A 38 -2.96 7.44 3.46
C LEU A 38 -2.46 6.96 4.80
N GLU A 39 -3.03 7.45 5.87
CA GLU A 39 -2.59 7.05 7.18
C GLU A 39 -2.86 5.56 7.41
N SER A 40 -4.02 5.09 6.98
CA SER A 40 -4.34 3.68 7.10
C SER A 40 -3.42 2.85 6.22
N ALA A 41 -3.09 3.36 5.05
CA ALA A 41 -2.20 2.65 4.16
C ALA A 41 -0.81 2.51 4.79
N ASN A 42 -0.32 3.58 5.39
CA ASN A 42 0.99 3.51 6.04
C ASN A 42 1.00 2.55 7.22
N SER A 43 -0.06 2.58 8.01
CA SER A 43 -0.16 1.67 9.15
C SER A 43 -0.16 0.23 8.68
N LYS A 44 -0.93 -0.03 7.63
CA LYS A 44 -1.00 -1.38 7.13
C LYS A 44 0.32 -1.82 6.52
N LEU A 45 0.99 -0.89 5.85
CA LEU A 45 2.29 -1.18 5.27
C LEU A 45 3.27 -1.61 6.36
N GLN A 46 3.30 -0.88 7.47
CA GLN A 46 4.20 -1.21 8.56
C GLN A 46 3.85 -2.56 9.17
N GLU A 47 2.57 -2.82 9.30
CA GLU A 47 2.13 -4.08 9.87
C GLU A 47 2.57 -5.24 9.00
N ILE A 48 2.38 -5.13 7.71
CA ILE A 48 2.75 -6.20 6.79
C ILE A 48 4.26 -6.36 6.75
N ALA A 49 4.97 -5.24 6.77
CA ALA A 49 6.43 -5.28 6.67
C ALA A 49 7.05 -6.03 7.84
N ARG A 50 6.37 -6.07 8.97
CA ARG A 50 6.89 -6.80 10.12
C ARG A 50 6.71 -8.30 9.97
N ARG A 51 5.87 -8.73 9.05
CA ARG A 51 5.55 -10.14 8.89
C ARG A 51 6.28 -10.80 7.75
N THR A 52 6.95 -10.03 6.93
CA THR A 52 7.61 -10.60 5.77
C THR A 52 8.96 -9.93 5.59
N ALA A 53 9.88 -10.64 4.96
CA ALA A 53 11.16 -10.07 4.63
C ALA A 53 11.13 -9.44 3.24
N ASN A 54 10.07 -9.65 2.50
CA ASN A 54 9.98 -9.15 1.14
C ASN A 54 9.61 -7.67 1.16
N GLU A 55 9.95 -7.00 0.08
CA GLU A 55 9.57 -5.61 -0.05
C GLU A 55 8.06 -5.52 -0.22
N VAL A 56 7.45 -4.58 0.50
CA VAL A 56 6.03 -4.29 0.33
C VAL A 56 5.90 -2.83 -0.03
N PHE A 57 4.85 -2.48 -0.76
CA PHE A 57 4.70 -1.10 -1.17
C PHE A 57 3.23 -0.73 -1.31
N VAL A 58 3.00 0.57 -1.25
CA VAL A 58 1.67 1.16 -1.36
C VAL A 58 1.58 1.87 -2.70
N MET A 59 0.54 1.58 -3.44
CA MET A 59 0.31 2.22 -4.73
C MET A 59 -1.01 2.98 -4.68
N ASP A 60 -0.98 4.21 -5.15
CA ASP A 60 -2.20 5.01 -5.27
C ASP A 60 -3.03 4.43 -6.40
N LEU A 61 -4.25 4.04 -6.08
CA LEU A 61 -5.12 3.43 -7.07
C LEU A 61 -5.45 4.37 -8.21
N HIS A 62 -5.51 5.64 -7.90
CA HIS A 62 -5.92 6.63 -8.87
C HIS A 62 -4.80 6.96 -9.87
N THR A 63 -3.62 7.19 -9.36
CA THR A 63 -2.50 7.59 -10.20
C THR A 63 -1.59 6.44 -10.59
N ARG A 64 -1.73 5.31 -9.92
CA ARG A 64 -0.90 4.13 -10.15
C ARG A 64 0.55 4.39 -9.79
N LYS A 65 0.79 5.29 -8.89
CA LYS A 65 2.14 5.60 -8.45
C LYS A 65 2.41 4.96 -7.11
N VAL A 66 3.64 4.49 -6.94
CA VAL A 66 4.07 3.93 -5.68
C VAL A 66 4.44 5.07 -4.76
N LEU A 67 3.81 5.10 -3.60
CA LEU A 67 3.99 6.21 -2.67
C LEU A 67 4.89 5.87 -1.51
N ALA A 68 4.98 4.62 -1.14
CA ALA A 68 5.77 4.22 0.02
C ALA A 68 6.22 2.79 -0.14
N ARG A 69 7.37 2.47 0.42
CA ARG A 69 7.93 1.13 0.37
C ARG A 69 8.51 0.79 1.72
N ALA A 70 8.54 -0.48 2.02
CA ALA A 70 9.17 -0.97 3.23
C ALA A 70 9.94 -2.24 2.88
N ASN A 71 10.94 -2.55 3.69
CA ASN A 71 11.78 -3.73 3.48
C ASN A 71 12.48 -3.71 2.13
N VAL A 72 12.90 -2.54 1.70
CA VAL A 72 13.55 -2.42 0.41
C VAL A 72 14.95 -3.02 0.52
N SER A 73 15.25 -3.94 -0.38
CA SER A 73 16.57 -4.54 -0.40
C SER A 73 17.57 -3.57 -0.95
N LYS A 74 18.66 -3.36 -0.23
CA LYS A 74 19.67 -2.48 -0.72
C LYS A 74 20.59 -3.25 -1.63
N PRO A 75 20.97 -2.67 -2.76
CA PRO A 75 21.86 -3.37 -3.67
C PRO A 75 23.18 -3.64 -2.99
N ARG A 76 23.65 -4.85 -3.10
CA ARG A 76 24.90 -5.17 -2.53
C ARG A 76 26.01 -4.46 -3.18
N ALA A 77 25.89 -4.27 -4.47
CA ALA A 77 26.90 -3.58 -5.20
C ALA A 77 27.05 -2.17 -4.69
N ALA A 78 25.95 -1.59 -4.31
CA ALA A 78 26.00 -0.24 -3.79
C ALA A 78 26.72 -0.23 -2.48
N SER A 79 26.66 -1.31 -1.77
CA SER A 79 27.33 -1.36 -0.49
C SER A 79 28.77 -1.77 -0.63
N ALA A 80 29.11 -2.28 -1.74
CA ALA A 80 30.47 -2.75 -1.92
C ALA A 80 31.42 -1.59 -2.08
#